data_ad03c8ea16443fa1b31200b9c7d63faf
#
_entry.id   ad03c8ea16443fa1b31200b9c7d63faf
#
_cell.length_a   1.000
_cell.length_b   1.000
_cell.length_c   1.000
_cell.angle_alpha   90.00
_cell.angle_beta   90.00
_cell.angle_gamma   90.00
#
_symmetry.space_group_name_H-M   'P 1'
#
loop_
_entity.id
_entity.type
_entity.pdbx_description
1 polymer ?
#
loop_
_entity_poly.entity_id
_entity_poly.type
_entity_poly.pdbx_seq_one_letter_code
_entity_poly.pdbx_strand_id
1 'polypeptide(L)'
;MNLKTKNSCYTYFSIKGNFDPDEITKILDLKPFKIVKIGDKRRDGKLFEFARWDFNKCDNYNPIVEEQMEEVIKPLLSKIDILKNIMANNDVTFTLEIVPHIYVNDIAPALAPSLDVIDFCHETRTNIDIDLYIYENEED
;
A
#
# COMPACT_ATOMS: atom_id res chain seq x y z
N MET A 1 7.45 28.93 12.39
CA MET A 1 5.99 29.02 12.27
C MET A 1 5.45 27.65 11.85
N ASN A 2 4.70 27.02 12.75
CA ASN A 2 4.11 25.73 12.43
C ASN A 2 2.83 25.94 11.62
N LEU A 3 2.95 25.82 10.31
CA LEU A 3 1.79 25.78 9.45
C LEU A 3 1.14 24.39 9.61
N LYS A 4 -0.02 24.37 10.23
CA LYS A 4 -0.80 23.13 10.30
C LYS A 4 -1.30 22.79 8.90
N THR A 5 -0.80 21.71 8.32
CA THR A 5 -1.33 21.18 7.09
C THR A 5 -2.58 20.33 7.37
N LYS A 6 -3.54 20.38 6.45
CA LYS A 6 -4.66 19.44 6.41
C LYS A 6 -4.33 18.22 5.56
N ASN A 7 -3.23 18.26 4.83
CA ASN A 7 -2.79 17.15 4.01
C ASN A 7 -2.55 15.91 4.85
N SER A 8 -2.82 14.78 4.27
CA SER A 8 -2.50 13.47 4.84
C SER A 8 -2.10 12.50 3.73
N CYS A 9 -1.50 11.41 4.12
CA CYS A 9 -1.16 10.34 3.19
C CYS A 9 -1.04 9.04 3.96
N TYR A 10 -1.55 7.95 3.40
CA TYR A 10 -1.21 6.63 3.90
C TYR A 10 -0.67 5.77 2.77
N THR A 11 0.20 4.85 3.15
CA THR A 11 0.84 3.90 2.23
C THR A 11 0.73 2.50 2.82
N TYR A 12 0.49 1.52 1.98
CA TYR A 12 0.50 0.11 2.39
C TYR A 12 0.86 -0.78 1.20
N PHE A 13 1.26 -2.02 1.52
CA PHE A 13 1.53 -3.05 0.52
C PHE A 13 0.32 -3.96 0.39
N SER A 14 -0.06 -4.30 -0.83
CA SER A 14 -1.24 -5.12 -1.10
C SER A 14 -0.92 -6.27 -2.06
N ILE A 15 -1.45 -7.44 -1.74
CA ILE A 15 -1.50 -8.59 -2.65
C ILE A 15 -2.96 -8.84 -2.98
N LYS A 16 -3.26 -8.87 -4.29
CA LYS A 16 -4.62 -9.15 -4.80
C LYS A 16 -4.57 -10.26 -5.83
N GLY A 17 -5.60 -11.09 -5.87
CA GLY A 17 -5.72 -12.13 -6.87
C GLY A 17 -6.45 -13.37 -6.39
N ASN A 18 -6.06 -14.51 -6.95
CA ASN A 18 -6.66 -15.80 -6.62
C ASN A 18 -5.69 -16.57 -5.70
N PHE A 19 -5.91 -16.47 -4.40
CA PHE A 19 -5.07 -17.10 -3.38
C PHE A 19 -5.78 -17.17 -2.02
N ASP A 20 -5.21 -17.91 -1.08
CA ASP A 20 -5.65 -17.92 0.31
C ASP A 20 -4.80 -16.95 1.14
N PRO A 21 -5.39 -15.85 1.68
CA PRO A 21 -4.64 -14.90 2.49
C PRO A 21 -4.00 -15.48 3.73
N ASP A 22 -4.60 -16.51 4.33
CA ASP A 22 -4.03 -17.16 5.52
C ASP A 22 -2.72 -17.88 5.19
N GLU A 23 -2.60 -18.44 4.00
CA GLU A 23 -1.35 -19.05 3.52
C GLU A 23 -0.25 -18.02 3.34
N ILE A 24 -0.59 -16.84 2.84
CA ILE A 24 0.37 -15.73 2.69
C ILE A 24 0.91 -15.30 4.06
N THR A 25 0.03 -15.16 5.05
CA THR A 25 0.42 -14.84 6.42
C THR A 25 1.43 -15.85 6.98
N LYS A 26 1.21 -17.13 6.75
CA LYS A 26 2.11 -18.20 7.19
C LYS A 26 3.45 -18.17 6.46
N ILE A 27 3.42 -18.05 5.13
CA ILE A 27 4.62 -18.11 4.30
C ILE A 27 5.52 -16.92 4.57
N LEU A 28 4.95 -15.73 4.69
CA LEU A 28 5.70 -14.51 4.98
C LEU A 28 6.07 -14.35 6.45
N ASP A 29 5.34 -15.02 7.35
CA ASP A 29 5.45 -14.83 8.79
C ASP A 29 5.28 -13.34 9.17
N LEU A 30 4.28 -12.72 8.56
CA LEU A 30 3.91 -11.31 8.76
C LEU A 30 2.41 -11.21 8.94
N LYS A 31 1.97 -10.30 9.81
CA LYS A 31 0.55 -10.11 10.08
C LYS A 31 -0.03 -8.98 9.23
N PRO A 32 -1.03 -9.24 8.37
CA PRO A 32 -1.71 -8.18 7.63
C PRO A 32 -2.64 -7.37 8.54
N PHE A 33 -2.95 -6.13 8.14
CA PHE A 33 -3.97 -5.34 8.83
C PHE A 33 -5.37 -5.59 8.27
N LYS A 34 -5.46 -6.16 7.06
CA LYS A 34 -6.74 -6.47 6.42
C LYS A 34 -6.57 -7.65 5.47
N ILE A 35 -7.53 -8.57 5.52
CA ILE A 35 -7.66 -9.64 4.54
C ILE A 35 -9.08 -9.68 3.98
N VAL A 36 -9.21 -10.13 2.74
CA VAL A 36 -10.47 -10.46 2.10
C VAL A 36 -10.29 -11.82 1.45
N LYS A 37 -11.22 -12.74 1.71
CA LYS A 37 -11.23 -14.07 1.08
C LYS A 37 -12.21 -14.08 -0.08
N ILE A 38 -11.90 -14.86 -1.11
CA ILE A 38 -12.84 -15.11 -2.22
C ILE A 38 -14.13 -15.68 -1.61
N GLY A 39 -15.27 -15.09 -1.99
CA GLY A 39 -16.58 -15.48 -1.47
C GLY A 39 -17.04 -14.70 -0.25
N ASP A 40 -16.19 -13.85 0.34
CA ASP A 40 -16.63 -12.92 1.38
C ASP A 40 -17.68 -11.94 0.86
N LYS A 41 -18.57 -11.52 1.73
CA LYS A 41 -19.68 -10.62 1.37
C LYS A 41 -19.21 -9.17 1.31
N ARG A 42 -19.50 -8.50 0.19
CA ARG A 42 -19.27 -7.06 0.01
C ARG A 42 -20.41 -6.27 0.64
N ARG A 43 -20.22 -4.95 0.80
CA ARG A 43 -21.26 -4.05 1.31
C ARG A 43 -22.51 -4.01 0.43
N ASP A 44 -22.34 -4.20 -0.88
CA ASP A 44 -23.46 -4.22 -1.86
C ASP A 44 -24.19 -5.57 -1.93
N GLY A 45 -23.82 -6.53 -1.07
CA GLY A 45 -24.40 -7.87 -1.04
C GLY A 45 -23.82 -8.86 -2.04
N LYS A 46 -22.95 -8.42 -2.96
CA LYS A 46 -22.22 -9.28 -3.86
C LYS A 46 -21.06 -9.97 -3.13
N LEU A 47 -20.54 -11.04 -3.72
CA LEU A 47 -19.38 -11.75 -3.18
C LEU A 47 -18.09 -11.21 -3.80
N PHE A 48 -17.02 -11.18 -3.01
CA PHE A 48 -15.69 -10.87 -3.52
C PHE A 48 -15.23 -11.97 -4.47
N GLU A 49 -14.77 -11.59 -5.65
CA GLU A 49 -14.21 -12.49 -6.64
C GLU A 49 -12.70 -12.65 -6.52
N PHE A 50 -12.05 -11.76 -5.75
CA PHE A 50 -10.62 -11.74 -5.54
C PHE A 50 -10.31 -11.78 -4.05
N ALA A 51 -9.21 -12.44 -3.70
CA ALA A 51 -8.64 -12.35 -2.37
C ALA A 51 -7.76 -11.09 -2.24
N ARG A 52 -7.55 -10.64 -1.02
CA ARG A 52 -6.75 -9.47 -0.70
C ARG A 52 -5.98 -9.70 0.60
N TRP A 53 -4.73 -9.27 0.60
CA TRP A 53 -3.85 -9.30 1.77
C TRP A 53 -3.15 -7.94 1.83
N ASP A 54 -3.55 -7.09 2.80
CA ASP A 54 -3.03 -5.73 2.95
C ASP A 54 -2.15 -5.65 4.17
N PHE A 55 -0.96 -5.09 4.00
CA PHE A 55 0.10 -5.15 4.98
C PHE A 55 0.71 -3.78 5.28
N ASN A 56 0.92 -3.54 6.57
CA ASN A 56 1.78 -2.47 7.10
C ASN A 56 1.35 -1.06 6.69
N LYS A 57 0.10 -0.71 6.96
CA LYS A 57 -0.40 0.64 6.68
C LYS A 57 0.32 1.68 7.54
N CYS A 58 1.05 2.57 6.87
CA CYS A 58 1.74 3.70 7.46
C CYS A 58 0.98 4.98 7.12
N ASP A 59 0.61 5.76 8.13
CA ASP A 59 -0.18 6.98 7.98
C ASP A 59 0.45 8.20 8.66
N ASN A 60 1.67 8.08 9.13
CA ASN A 60 2.45 9.20 9.66
C ASN A 60 2.82 10.14 8.52
N TYR A 61 2.04 11.20 8.36
CA TYR A 61 2.27 12.15 7.28
C TYR A 61 3.36 13.15 7.62
N ASN A 62 4.30 13.28 6.69
CA ASN A 62 5.16 14.44 6.53
C ASN A 62 5.31 14.72 5.03
N PRO A 63 5.81 15.91 4.63
CA PRO A 63 5.92 16.24 3.20
C PRO A 63 6.87 15.37 2.39
N ILE A 64 7.63 14.48 3.03
CA ILE A 64 8.54 13.55 2.36
C ILE A 64 7.90 12.15 2.41
N VAL A 65 7.00 11.89 1.47
CA VAL A 65 6.22 10.65 1.44
C VAL A 65 7.11 9.41 1.18
N GLU A 66 8.28 9.59 0.57
CA GLU A 66 9.23 8.47 0.38
C GLU A 66 9.61 7.77 1.70
N GLU A 67 9.68 8.50 2.80
CA GLU A 67 9.97 7.92 4.12
C GLU A 67 8.87 6.94 4.55
N GLN A 68 7.62 7.28 4.24
CA GLN A 68 6.47 6.42 4.49
C GLN A 68 6.53 5.16 3.62
N MET A 69 6.91 5.30 2.35
CA MET A 69 7.09 4.16 1.45
C MET A 69 8.19 3.21 1.95
N GLU A 70 9.31 3.76 2.42
CA GLU A 70 10.42 2.98 2.97
C GLU A 70 10.00 2.22 4.23
N GLU A 71 9.22 2.85 5.10
CA GLU A 71 8.67 2.21 6.31
C GLU A 71 7.81 0.99 5.95
N VAL A 72 6.98 1.12 4.92
CA VAL A 72 6.08 0.04 4.49
C VAL A 72 6.87 -1.17 4.01
N ILE A 73 7.90 -0.96 3.18
CA ILE A 73 8.65 -2.06 2.59
C ILE A 73 9.70 -2.66 3.52
N LYS A 74 10.08 -1.97 4.59
CA LYS A 74 11.16 -2.38 5.49
C LYS A 74 11.02 -3.83 5.98
N PRO A 75 9.87 -4.27 6.52
CA PRO A 75 9.71 -5.67 6.92
C PRO A 75 9.71 -6.66 5.76
N LEU A 76 9.51 -6.18 4.52
CA LEU A 76 9.46 -7.02 3.33
C LEU A 76 10.84 -7.23 2.70
N LEU A 77 11.84 -6.42 3.05
CA LEU A 77 13.17 -6.50 2.44
C LEU A 77 13.85 -7.85 2.66
N SER A 78 13.61 -8.49 3.80
CA SER A 78 14.12 -9.83 4.09
C SER A 78 13.26 -10.95 3.47
N LYS A 79 12.18 -10.62 2.81
CA LYS A 79 11.19 -11.55 2.26
C LYS A 79 11.12 -11.54 0.73
N ILE A 80 12.05 -10.89 0.06
CA ILE A 80 12.02 -10.70 -1.41
C ILE A 80 11.94 -12.05 -2.13
N ASP A 81 12.76 -13.02 -1.75
CA ASP A 81 12.76 -14.33 -2.40
C ASP A 81 11.43 -15.08 -2.20
N ILE A 82 10.84 -14.94 -1.02
CA ILE A 82 9.52 -15.51 -0.72
C ILE A 82 8.45 -14.84 -1.57
N LEU A 83 8.48 -13.51 -1.68
CA LEU A 83 7.54 -12.75 -2.52
C LEU A 83 7.67 -13.15 -3.99
N LYS A 84 8.88 -13.31 -4.50
CA LYS A 84 9.11 -13.80 -5.86
C LYS A 84 8.50 -15.18 -6.08
N ASN A 85 8.62 -16.06 -5.10
CA ASN A 85 8.06 -17.40 -5.17
C ASN A 85 6.52 -17.38 -5.15
N ILE A 86 5.93 -16.52 -4.33
CA ILE A 86 4.46 -16.30 -4.31
C ILE A 86 3.99 -15.83 -5.70
N MET A 87 4.68 -14.86 -6.28
CA MET A 87 4.36 -14.33 -7.61
C MET A 87 4.45 -15.41 -8.70
N ALA A 88 5.45 -16.29 -8.61
CA ALA A 88 5.67 -17.34 -9.60
C ALA A 88 4.62 -18.46 -9.53
N ASN A 89 4.03 -18.70 -8.37
CA ASN A 89 3.16 -19.87 -8.12
C ASN A 89 1.68 -19.50 -7.95
N ASN A 90 1.32 -18.23 -8.03
CA ASN A 90 -0.05 -17.77 -7.84
C ASN A 90 -0.42 -16.72 -8.87
N ASP A 91 -1.70 -16.59 -9.15
CA ASP A 91 -2.24 -15.51 -9.98
C ASP A 91 -2.51 -14.29 -9.08
N VAL A 92 -1.47 -13.51 -8.85
CA VAL A 92 -1.49 -12.36 -7.93
C VAL A 92 -0.86 -11.13 -8.54
N THR A 93 -1.26 -9.98 -8.02
CA THR A 93 -0.66 -8.68 -8.29
C THR A 93 -0.21 -8.07 -6.98
N PHE A 94 1.04 -7.62 -6.92
CA PHE A 94 1.56 -6.85 -5.80
C PHE A 94 1.48 -5.36 -6.12
N THR A 95 1.07 -4.57 -5.16
CA THR A 95 0.96 -3.11 -5.33
C THR A 95 1.40 -2.39 -4.06
N LEU A 96 2.25 -1.40 -4.22
CA LEU A 96 2.52 -0.40 -3.19
C LEU A 96 1.50 0.71 -3.41
N GLU A 97 0.52 0.78 -2.51
CA GLU A 97 -0.58 1.73 -2.58
C GLU A 97 -0.21 2.99 -1.79
N ILE A 98 -0.18 4.12 -2.47
CA ILE A 98 0.12 5.43 -1.88
C ILE A 98 -1.10 6.31 -2.09
N VAL A 99 -1.72 6.76 -1.00
CA VAL A 99 -3.00 7.47 -1.05
C VAL A 99 -2.87 8.85 -0.41
N PRO A 100 -2.41 9.85 -1.18
CA PRO A 100 -2.32 11.22 -0.70
C PRO A 100 -3.69 11.93 -0.73
N HIS A 101 -3.98 12.66 0.33
CA HIS A 101 -5.12 13.56 0.44
C HIS A 101 -4.58 14.99 0.55
N ILE A 102 -4.75 15.77 -0.51
CA ILE A 102 -4.08 17.07 -0.67
C ILE A 102 -5.13 18.17 -0.76
N TYR A 103 -4.92 19.24 0.01
CA TYR A 103 -5.72 20.46 -0.05
C TYR A 103 -5.03 21.49 -0.94
N VAL A 104 -5.80 22.14 -1.83
CA VAL A 104 -5.25 23.00 -2.91
C VAL A 104 -4.39 24.15 -2.43
N ASN A 105 -4.65 24.68 -1.22
CA ASN A 105 -3.87 25.81 -0.70
C ASN A 105 -2.74 25.38 0.24
N ASP A 106 -2.58 24.08 0.48
CA ASP A 106 -1.50 23.55 1.29
C ASP A 106 -0.29 23.21 0.42
N ILE A 107 0.86 23.07 1.05
CA ILE A 107 2.09 22.67 0.37
C ILE A 107 1.98 21.22 -0.08
N ALA A 108 2.11 20.98 -1.38
CA ALA A 108 2.09 19.64 -1.93
C ALA A 108 3.30 18.83 -1.41
N PRO A 109 3.11 17.55 -1.07
CA PRO A 109 4.22 16.68 -0.67
C PRO A 109 5.05 16.26 -1.87
N ALA A 110 6.29 15.83 -1.60
CA ALA A 110 7.08 15.11 -2.57
C ALA A 110 6.60 13.65 -2.66
N LEU A 111 6.25 13.20 -3.85
CA LEU A 111 5.75 11.84 -4.10
C LEU A 111 6.78 11.00 -4.88
N ALA A 112 8.06 11.19 -4.58
CA ALA A 112 9.16 10.54 -5.29
C ALA A 112 9.63 9.29 -4.54
N PRO A 113 9.43 8.08 -5.08
CA PRO A 113 10.01 6.87 -4.49
C PRO A 113 11.53 6.95 -4.47
N SER A 114 12.16 6.52 -3.37
CA SER A 114 13.61 6.39 -3.31
C SER A 114 14.10 5.25 -4.19
N LEU A 115 15.40 5.20 -4.46
CA LEU A 115 15.98 4.09 -5.22
C LEU A 115 15.76 2.75 -4.52
N ASP A 116 15.80 2.70 -3.19
CA ASP A 116 15.54 1.48 -2.43
C ASP A 116 14.10 0.98 -2.65
N VAL A 117 13.13 1.88 -2.68
CA VAL A 117 11.73 1.54 -2.99
C VAL A 117 11.59 1.05 -4.43
N ILE A 118 12.23 1.74 -5.37
CA ILE A 118 12.21 1.36 -6.79
C ILE A 118 12.86 -0.02 -6.98
N ASP A 119 13.99 -0.28 -6.36
CA ASP A 119 14.67 -1.57 -6.43
C ASP A 119 13.81 -2.69 -5.87
N PHE A 120 13.21 -2.50 -4.71
CA PHE A 120 12.28 -3.47 -4.13
C PHE A 120 11.12 -3.76 -5.09
N CYS A 121 10.48 -2.72 -5.59
CA CYS A 121 9.33 -2.87 -6.49
C CYS A 121 9.72 -3.56 -7.80
N HIS A 122 10.89 -3.25 -8.34
CA HIS A 122 11.39 -3.90 -9.54
C HIS A 122 11.67 -5.39 -9.31
N GLU A 123 12.37 -5.74 -8.23
CA GLU A 123 12.70 -7.13 -7.93
C GLU A 123 11.47 -7.99 -7.65
N THR A 124 10.49 -7.47 -6.96
CA THR A 124 9.27 -8.21 -6.58
C THR A 124 8.14 -8.08 -7.59
N ARG A 125 8.35 -7.30 -8.67
CA ARG A 125 7.30 -6.97 -9.65
C ARG A 125 6.10 -6.27 -9.02
N THR A 126 6.36 -5.44 -8.02
CA THR A 126 5.34 -4.65 -7.34
C THR A 126 5.04 -3.39 -8.14
N ASN A 127 3.77 -3.18 -8.44
CA ASN A 127 3.30 -1.93 -9.05
C ASN A 127 3.31 -0.82 -7.99
N ILE A 128 3.58 0.41 -8.42
CA ILE A 128 3.42 1.60 -7.60
C ILE A 128 2.15 2.30 -8.06
N ASP A 129 1.18 2.45 -7.17
CA ASP A 129 -0.09 3.11 -7.46
C ASP A 129 -0.24 4.33 -6.55
N ILE A 130 -0.31 5.51 -7.15
CA ILE A 130 -0.57 6.77 -6.45
C ILE A 130 -2.02 7.17 -6.70
N ASP A 131 -2.86 6.94 -5.70
CA ASP A 131 -4.29 7.25 -5.75
C ASP A 131 -4.53 8.61 -5.08
N LEU A 132 -4.47 9.65 -5.88
CA LEU A 132 -4.44 11.04 -5.43
C LEU A 132 -5.84 11.60 -5.26
N TYR A 133 -6.13 12.12 -4.07
CA TYR A 133 -7.36 12.85 -3.75
C TYR A 133 -7.03 14.32 -3.51
N ILE A 134 -7.73 15.21 -4.20
CA ILE A 134 -7.54 16.65 -4.10
C ILE A 134 -8.82 17.27 -3.56
N TYR A 135 -8.68 18.10 -2.53
CA TYR A 135 -9.78 18.77 -1.85
C TYR A 135 -9.65 20.28 -1.99
N GLU A 136 -10.79 20.96 -2.14
CA GLU A 136 -10.83 22.40 -2.01
C GLU A 136 -10.82 22.75 -0.52
N ASN A 137 -10.12 23.84 -0.18
CA ASN A 137 -10.16 24.34 1.17
C ASN A 137 -11.54 24.93 1.47
N GLU A 138 -12.08 24.62 2.64
CA GLU A 138 -13.28 25.27 3.10
C GLU A 138 -12.98 26.76 3.33
N GLU A 139 -13.86 27.62 2.81
CA GLU A 139 -13.83 29.04 3.13
C GLU A 139 -14.30 29.21 4.58
N ASP A 140 -13.49 29.90 5.38
CA ASP A 140 -13.85 30.25 6.76
C ASP A 140 -14.96 31.32 6.78
#